data_eb5484f4e714672af458de104966a223
#
_entry.id   eb5484f4e714672af458de104966a223
#
_cell.length_a   1.000
_cell.length_b   1.000
_cell.length_c   1.000
_cell.angle_alpha   90.00
_cell.angle_beta   90.00
_cell.angle_gamma   90.00
#
_symmetry.space_group_name_H-M   'P 1'
#
loop_
_entity.id
_entity.type
_entity.pdbx_description
1 polymer ?
#
loop_
_entity_poly.entity_id
_entity_poly.type
_entity_poly.pdbx_seq_one_letter_code
_entity_poly.pdbx_strand_id
1 'polypeptide(L)'
;MSKVIGIDLGTTNSCVAVYERGESKVIPNKEGKNTTPSVVAFTDKGEVLVGDSAKRQAVTNPEKTIYSIKRIMGLMINEDAAKEAKNRLPCHITERNGACAIEIAGKIYTPQEISAKVLMKLKEDAEAFLGESVVDAVITVPAYFNDAQRKATKEAGTIAGLNVLRIINEPTSAALAYGLDKKDSEKIVVYDLGGGTFDVTVLETGDNVVEVLATGGNAFLGGDDFDNKLIDFLANEFKDETGIDLKNDVMALQRLKEAAENAKKELSSANETEINLPFITADASGPKHLVKKLTRAKFEGMIDSLVAETITKINEVVSDAGLKKDEIKEIVMVGGSTRVPLVQEEVKKAFNKDLNKSVNPDEVVAIGAAIQGAVIKGDVKDVLLLDVTPLSLGIETLGGVMTKIIEKGTTIPTKKEQVFSTAEDNQSAVTINVLQGEREFSRDNKSLGNFNLEGIPPAPRGMPQIEVTFDIDANGILTVSAKDKATGRAQEIKITGSSGLSEEEINNMVKDAELHKEEDKKRKEAVDARNAADSLAHQVEKSLSELGEKVAAADKENIQKALDDLRETLKNQNASKEEIESKMKALSEVSHKLAENMYKKDEPNTANDKKKKDDDVIDAEVE
;
A
#
# COMPACT_ATOMS: atom_id res chain seq x y z
N MET A 1 -2.44 5.40 -33.54
CA MET A 1 -2.43 4.65 -32.27
C MET A 1 -3.40 5.36 -31.35
N SER A 2 -4.22 4.63 -30.57
CA SER A 2 -5.12 5.27 -29.58
C SER A 2 -4.32 6.06 -28.58
N LYS A 3 -4.75 7.26 -28.25
CA LYS A 3 -4.11 8.10 -27.23
C LYS A 3 -4.37 7.52 -25.85
N VAL A 4 -3.42 7.73 -24.94
CA VAL A 4 -3.57 7.40 -23.51
C VAL A 4 -3.85 8.68 -22.76
N ILE A 5 -4.89 8.69 -21.93
CA ILE A 5 -5.16 9.80 -21.03
C ILE A 5 -4.60 9.50 -19.64
N GLY A 6 -4.06 10.54 -18.98
CA GLY A 6 -3.71 10.53 -17.58
C GLY A 6 -4.85 11.12 -16.76
N ILE A 7 -5.29 10.42 -15.74
CA ILE A 7 -6.41 10.85 -14.89
C ILE A 7 -5.93 10.94 -13.44
N ASP A 8 -6.06 12.12 -12.88
CA ASP A 8 -6.09 12.33 -11.44
C ASP A 8 -7.54 12.15 -10.95
N LEU A 9 -7.81 11.02 -10.30
CA LEU A 9 -9.12 10.75 -9.69
C LEU A 9 -9.12 11.25 -8.25
N GLY A 10 -9.24 12.56 -8.06
CA GLY A 10 -9.17 13.19 -6.75
C GLY A 10 -10.43 12.99 -5.88
N THR A 11 -10.29 13.14 -4.57
CA THR A 11 -11.40 13.04 -3.60
C THR A 11 -12.46 14.12 -3.83
N THR A 12 -12.03 15.35 -4.11
CA THR A 12 -12.91 16.52 -4.28
C THR A 12 -13.03 16.96 -5.73
N ASN A 13 -11.92 17.01 -6.45
CA ASN A 13 -11.85 17.34 -7.87
C ASN A 13 -10.98 16.34 -8.60
N SER A 14 -11.33 16.05 -9.84
CA SER A 14 -10.57 15.22 -10.75
C SER A 14 -10.05 16.02 -11.94
N CYS A 15 -8.93 15.61 -12.51
CA CYS A 15 -8.29 16.25 -13.65
C CYS A 15 -7.93 15.20 -14.70
N VAL A 16 -7.96 15.58 -15.98
CA VAL A 16 -7.54 14.71 -17.08
C VAL A 16 -6.56 15.43 -17.98
N ALA A 17 -5.52 14.73 -18.40
CA ALA A 17 -4.48 15.25 -19.29
C ALA A 17 -4.13 14.24 -20.37
N VAL A 18 -3.49 14.72 -21.42
CA VAL A 18 -2.96 13.91 -22.52
C VAL A 18 -1.53 14.34 -22.83
N TYR A 19 -0.69 13.39 -23.25
CA TYR A 19 0.62 13.69 -23.81
C TYR A 19 0.53 13.66 -25.34
N GLU A 20 0.87 14.78 -25.95
CA GLU A 20 0.77 14.94 -27.40
C GLU A 20 1.88 15.85 -27.93
N ARG A 21 2.55 15.42 -29.02
CA ARG A 21 3.60 16.20 -29.74
C ARG A 21 4.76 16.65 -28.84
N GLY A 22 5.12 15.85 -27.87
CA GLY A 22 6.23 16.13 -26.95
C GLY A 22 5.84 16.95 -25.71
N GLU A 23 4.57 17.28 -25.53
CA GLU A 23 4.08 18.08 -24.41
C GLU A 23 2.86 17.46 -23.75
N SER A 24 2.74 17.65 -22.45
CA SER A 24 1.53 17.29 -21.71
C SER A 24 0.53 18.44 -21.71
N LYS A 25 -0.73 18.11 -21.93
CA LYS A 25 -1.82 19.06 -21.99
C LYS A 25 -2.97 18.64 -21.09
N VAL A 26 -3.40 19.54 -20.21
CA VAL A 26 -4.66 19.35 -19.47
C VAL A 26 -5.83 19.52 -20.43
N ILE A 27 -6.80 18.63 -20.31
CA ILE A 27 -8.03 18.64 -21.11
C ILE A 27 -9.11 19.36 -20.31
N PRO A 28 -9.62 20.51 -20.78
CA PRO A 28 -10.72 21.18 -20.11
C PRO A 28 -12.03 20.39 -20.27
N ASN A 29 -12.86 20.42 -19.24
CA ASN A 29 -14.20 19.87 -19.31
C ASN A 29 -15.14 20.71 -20.21
N LYS A 30 -16.36 20.21 -20.44
CA LYS A 30 -17.39 20.90 -21.26
C LYS A 30 -17.77 22.29 -20.72
N GLU A 31 -17.53 22.54 -19.44
CA GLU A 31 -17.73 23.81 -18.77
C GLU A 31 -16.53 24.78 -18.91
N GLY A 32 -15.46 24.37 -19.61
CA GLY A 32 -14.24 25.15 -19.84
C GLY A 32 -13.27 25.20 -18.65
N LYS A 33 -13.42 24.30 -17.67
CA LYS A 33 -12.55 24.21 -16.48
C LYS A 33 -11.56 23.05 -16.63
N ASN A 34 -10.36 23.22 -16.10
CA ASN A 34 -9.31 22.20 -16.09
C ASN A 34 -9.55 21.08 -15.06
N THR A 35 -10.42 21.32 -14.08
CA THR A 35 -10.82 20.31 -13.08
C THR A 35 -12.32 20.09 -13.09
N THR A 36 -12.73 18.87 -12.80
CA THR A 36 -14.13 18.45 -12.70
C THR A 36 -14.41 18.01 -11.26
N PRO A 37 -15.41 18.59 -10.56
CA PRO A 37 -15.79 18.11 -9.24
C PRO A 37 -16.09 16.62 -9.23
N SER A 38 -15.53 15.88 -8.27
CA SER A 38 -15.77 14.44 -8.06
C SER A 38 -17.12 14.22 -7.36
N VAL A 39 -18.19 14.76 -7.96
CA VAL A 39 -19.55 14.78 -7.42
C VAL A 39 -20.50 14.12 -8.41
N VAL A 40 -21.37 13.25 -7.89
CA VAL A 40 -22.40 12.54 -8.67
C VAL A 40 -23.75 12.77 -8.02
N ALA A 41 -24.74 13.22 -8.78
CA ALA A 41 -26.11 13.40 -8.28
C ALA A 41 -27.12 12.56 -9.09
N PHE A 42 -28.10 12.01 -8.39
CA PHE A 42 -29.20 11.25 -8.98
C PHE A 42 -30.49 12.08 -8.89
N THR A 43 -31.07 12.36 -10.02
CA THR A 43 -32.33 13.13 -10.07
C THR A 43 -33.55 12.24 -9.85
N ASP A 44 -34.68 12.84 -9.49
CA ASP A 44 -35.96 12.12 -9.35
C ASP A 44 -36.45 11.48 -10.66
N LYS A 45 -35.96 11.99 -11.80
CA LYS A 45 -36.27 11.45 -13.14
C LYS A 45 -35.35 10.27 -13.52
N GLY A 46 -34.40 9.88 -12.65
CA GLY A 46 -33.47 8.80 -12.90
C GLY A 46 -32.24 9.21 -13.73
N GLU A 47 -32.05 10.50 -13.99
CA GLU A 47 -30.87 11.02 -14.65
C GLU A 47 -29.66 11.05 -13.66
N VAL A 48 -28.48 10.83 -14.17
CA VAL A 48 -27.22 10.93 -13.40
C VAL A 48 -26.46 12.17 -13.87
N LEU A 49 -26.21 13.08 -12.97
CA LEU A 49 -25.42 14.28 -13.20
C LEU A 49 -24.03 14.08 -12.58
N VAL A 50 -22.99 14.64 -13.21
CA VAL A 50 -21.60 14.54 -12.75
C VAL A 50 -20.91 15.90 -12.86
N GLY A 51 -20.00 16.18 -11.94
CA GLY A 51 -19.20 17.39 -11.93
C GLY A 51 -19.97 18.62 -11.46
N ASP A 52 -19.79 19.75 -12.13
CA ASP A 52 -20.39 21.03 -11.76
C ASP A 52 -21.92 20.98 -11.74
N SER A 53 -22.55 20.24 -12.65
CA SER A 53 -23.99 20.06 -12.70
C SER A 53 -24.54 19.33 -11.46
N ALA A 54 -23.83 18.30 -11.01
CA ALA A 54 -24.13 17.59 -9.77
C ALA A 54 -23.90 18.47 -8.54
N LYS A 55 -22.79 19.20 -8.50
CA LYS A 55 -22.45 20.09 -7.37
C LYS A 55 -23.49 21.18 -7.18
N ARG A 56 -24.02 21.78 -8.27
CA ARG A 56 -25.10 22.77 -8.19
C ARG A 56 -26.42 22.22 -7.61
N GLN A 57 -26.68 20.93 -7.72
CA GLN A 57 -27.85 20.28 -7.13
C GLN A 57 -27.70 19.91 -5.65
N ALA A 58 -26.50 19.95 -5.10
CA ALA A 58 -26.26 19.55 -3.71
C ALA A 58 -27.12 20.29 -2.70
N VAL A 59 -27.46 21.56 -2.96
CA VAL A 59 -28.32 22.37 -2.09
C VAL A 59 -29.77 21.89 -2.10
N THR A 60 -30.32 21.53 -3.26
CA THR A 60 -31.72 21.15 -3.42
C THR A 60 -31.97 19.64 -3.40
N ASN A 61 -30.89 18.85 -3.56
CA ASN A 61 -30.95 17.39 -3.62
C ASN A 61 -29.76 16.76 -2.84
N PRO A 62 -29.57 17.11 -1.56
CA PRO A 62 -28.38 16.69 -0.80
C PRO A 62 -28.33 15.18 -0.55
N GLU A 63 -29.46 14.50 -0.31
CA GLU A 63 -29.52 13.07 -0.02
C GLU A 63 -29.12 12.18 -1.20
N LYS A 64 -29.26 12.69 -2.44
CA LYS A 64 -28.94 11.97 -3.68
C LYS A 64 -27.72 12.55 -4.39
N THR A 65 -26.96 13.42 -3.72
CA THR A 65 -25.73 14.02 -4.23
C THR A 65 -24.54 13.48 -3.43
N ILE A 66 -23.71 12.71 -4.11
CA ILE A 66 -22.59 11.98 -3.52
C ILE A 66 -21.28 12.69 -3.85
N TYR A 67 -20.48 12.95 -2.83
CA TYR A 67 -19.12 13.48 -2.94
C TYR A 67 -18.17 12.75 -1.99
N SER A 68 -16.87 12.93 -2.17
CA SER A 68 -15.79 12.31 -1.36
C SER A 68 -15.86 10.78 -1.31
N ILE A 69 -16.43 10.14 -2.35
CA ILE A 69 -16.60 8.68 -2.42
C ILE A 69 -15.28 7.91 -2.37
N LYS A 70 -14.17 8.53 -2.78
CA LYS A 70 -12.83 7.97 -2.74
C LYS A 70 -12.40 7.54 -1.33
N ARG A 71 -12.94 8.20 -0.28
CA ARG A 71 -12.67 7.88 1.13
C ARG A 71 -13.11 6.48 1.56
N ILE A 72 -14.08 5.89 0.86
CA ILE A 72 -14.57 4.52 1.15
C ILE A 72 -14.24 3.53 0.02
N MET A 73 -13.40 3.93 -0.92
CA MET A 73 -12.97 3.06 -2.01
C MET A 73 -12.22 1.85 -1.47
N GLY A 74 -12.71 0.64 -1.78
CA GLY A 74 -12.07 -0.61 -1.43
C GLY A 74 -12.09 -0.98 0.07
N LEU A 75 -12.79 -0.23 0.93
CA LEU A 75 -12.87 -0.51 2.36
C LEU A 75 -13.94 -1.57 2.69
N MET A 76 -13.67 -2.36 3.73
CA MET A 76 -14.67 -3.22 4.36
C MET A 76 -15.45 -2.43 5.41
N ILE A 77 -16.73 -2.76 5.61
CA ILE A 77 -17.63 -1.99 6.50
C ILE A 77 -17.20 -2.02 7.99
N ASN A 78 -16.45 -3.03 8.39
CA ASN A 78 -15.95 -3.20 9.76
C ASN A 78 -14.63 -2.47 10.05
N GLU A 79 -13.96 -1.92 9.04
CA GLU A 79 -12.73 -1.16 9.20
C GLU A 79 -12.98 0.18 9.92
N ASP A 80 -12.00 0.66 10.68
CA ASP A 80 -12.13 1.90 11.44
C ASP A 80 -12.25 3.12 10.50
N ALA A 81 -11.54 3.12 9.37
CA ALA A 81 -11.68 4.13 8.34
C ALA A 81 -13.12 4.21 7.78
N ALA A 82 -13.81 3.06 7.64
CA ALA A 82 -15.21 3.03 7.21
C ALA A 82 -16.16 3.61 8.28
N LYS A 83 -15.89 3.34 9.56
CA LYS A 83 -16.64 3.92 10.69
C LYS A 83 -16.45 5.44 10.75
N GLU A 84 -15.23 5.92 10.55
CA GLU A 84 -14.95 7.36 10.50
C GLU A 84 -15.62 8.02 9.30
N ALA A 85 -15.55 7.42 8.11
CA ALA A 85 -16.24 7.90 6.92
C ALA A 85 -17.75 8.00 7.13
N LYS A 86 -18.37 7.03 7.82
CA LYS A 86 -19.79 7.02 8.14
C LYS A 86 -20.22 8.22 9.00
N ASN A 87 -19.32 8.73 9.85
CA ASN A 87 -19.60 9.91 10.68
C ASN A 87 -19.37 11.23 9.93
N ARG A 88 -18.59 11.24 8.87
CA ARG A 88 -18.18 12.45 8.14
C ARG A 88 -18.91 12.65 6.82
N LEU A 89 -19.29 11.57 6.14
CA LEU A 89 -19.97 11.67 4.86
C LEU A 89 -21.49 11.77 5.03
N PRO A 90 -22.15 12.61 4.24
CA PRO A 90 -23.60 12.82 4.36
C PRO A 90 -24.42 11.69 3.72
N CYS A 91 -23.79 10.81 2.94
CA CYS A 91 -24.46 9.70 2.30
C CYS A 91 -24.69 8.53 3.26
N HIS A 92 -25.75 7.76 3.03
CA HIS A 92 -26.03 6.55 3.81
C HIS A 92 -25.07 5.42 3.40
N ILE A 93 -24.02 5.22 4.21
CA ILE A 93 -23.07 4.12 4.02
C ILE A 93 -23.68 2.83 4.57
N THR A 94 -23.80 1.85 3.69
CA THR A 94 -24.29 0.48 3.94
C THR A 94 -23.22 -0.53 3.54
N GLU A 95 -23.59 -1.81 3.44
CA GLU A 95 -22.69 -2.85 2.98
C GLU A 95 -23.22 -3.60 1.76
N ARG A 96 -22.29 -4.11 0.94
CA ARG A 96 -22.55 -5.09 -0.10
C ARG A 96 -21.44 -6.14 -0.06
N ASN A 97 -21.79 -7.37 0.33
CA ASN A 97 -20.84 -8.47 0.52
C ASN A 97 -19.69 -8.13 1.52
N GLY A 98 -20.01 -7.43 2.60
CA GLY A 98 -19.05 -6.98 3.62
C GLY A 98 -18.23 -5.73 3.26
N ALA A 99 -18.20 -5.32 1.98
CA ALA A 99 -17.55 -4.08 1.56
C ALA A 99 -18.45 -2.86 1.72
N CYS A 100 -17.84 -1.68 1.90
CA CYS A 100 -18.57 -0.41 1.93
C CYS A 100 -19.36 -0.19 0.63
N ALA A 101 -20.59 0.24 0.77
CA ALA A 101 -21.49 0.63 -0.30
C ALA A 101 -22.32 1.84 0.14
N ILE A 102 -23.00 2.50 -0.77
CA ILE A 102 -23.94 3.58 -0.47
C ILE A 102 -25.34 3.25 -0.95
N GLU A 103 -26.31 3.61 -0.17
CA GLU A 103 -27.72 3.49 -0.54
C GLU A 103 -28.25 4.83 -1.04
N ILE A 104 -28.84 4.83 -2.25
CA ILE A 104 -29.45 6.01 -2.88
C ILE A 104 -30.81 5.62 -3.42
N ALA A 105 -31.86 6.21 -2.88
CA ALA A 105 -33.25 5.94 -3.30
C ALA A 105 -33.61 4.44 -3.36
N GLY A 106 -33.16 3.66 -2.35
CA GLY A 106 -33.41 2.22 -2.24
C GLY A 106 -32.56 1.33 -3.15
N LYS A 107 -31.55 1.89 -3.84
CA LYS A 107 -30.57 1.14 -4.63
C LYS A 107 -29.20 1.22 -3.98
N ILE A 108 -28.50 0.11 -3.97
CA ILE A 108 -27.14 0.00 -3.41
C ILE A 108 -26.11 0.13 -4.54
N TYR A 109 -25.20 1.08 -4.37
CA TYR A 109 -24.07 1.33 -5.29
C TYR A 109 -22.76 1.11 -4.57
N THR A 110 -21.79 0.51 -5.26
CA THR A 110 -20.41 0.41 -4.77
C THR A 110 -19.67 1.74 -5.02
N PRO A 111 -18.60 2.03 -4.25
CA PRO A 111 -17.75 3.19 -4.52
C PRO A 111 -17.18 3.18 -5.94
N GLN A 112 -16.87 1.98 -6.49
CA GLN A 112 -16.41 1.80 -7.85
C GLN A 112 -17.45 2.27 -8.87
N GLU A 113 -18.72 1.91 -8.69
CA GLU A 113 -19.81 2.33 -9.59
C GLU A 113 -20.01 3.85 -9.59
N ILE A 114 -19.87 4.50 -8.44
CA ILE A 114 -19.96 5.97 -8.35
C ILE A 114 -18.73 6.64 -8.97
N SER A 115 -17.51 6.18 -8.65
CA SER A 115 -16.28 6.71 -9.23
C SER A 115 -16.23 6.51 -10.74
N ALA A 116 -16.80 5.40 -11.24
CA ALA A 116 -16.92 5.16 -12.68
C ALA A 116 -17.75 6.24 -13.39
N LYS A 117 -18.75 6.84 -12.73
CA LYS A 117 -19.51 7.97 -13.33
C LYS A 117 -18.63 9.19 -13.54
N VAL A 118 -17.72 9.48 -12.58
CA VAL A 118 -16.73 10.55 -12.73
C VAL A 118 -15.78 10.25 -13.88
N LEU A 119 -15.24 9.02 -13.93
CA LEU A 119 -14.34 8.58 -14.99
C LEU A 119 -14.98 8.60 -16.38
N MET A 120 -16.28 8.22 -16.49
CA MET A 120 -17.05 8.32 -17.73
C MET A 120 -17.13 9.78 -18.22
N LYS A 121 -17.40 10.73 -17.31
CA LYS A 121 -17.45 12.16 -17.64
C LYS A 121 -16.09 12.65 -18.14
N LEU A 122 -14.99 12.30 -17.46
CA LEU A 122 -13.63 12.69 -17.88
C LEU A 122 -13.27 12.08 -19.24
N LYS A 123 -13.65 10.82 -19.48
CA LYS A 123 -13.51 10.16 -20.77
C LYS A 123 -14.26 10.89 -21.88
N GLU A 124 -15.54 11.22 -21.65
CA GLU A 124 -16.37 11.96 -22.60
C GLU A 124 -15.78 13.35 -22.93
N ASP A 125 -15.26 14.05 -21.92
CA ASP A 125 -14.59 15.34 -22.11
C ASP A 125 -13.30 15.18 -22.92
N ALA A 126 -12.53 14.12 -22.66
CA ALA A 126 -11.32 13.81 -23.41
C ALA A 126 -11.63 13.45 -24.87
N GLU A 127 -12.64 12.62 -25.13
CA GLU A 127 -13.07 12.25 -26.49
C GLU A 127 -13.59 13.48 -27.27
N ALA A 128 -14.33 14.36 -26.62
CA ALA A 128 -14.80 15.60 -27.23
C ALA A 128 -13.67 16.56 -27.58
N PHE A 129 -12.64 16.66 -26.71
CA PHE A 129 -11.48 17.51 -26.94
C PHE A 129 -10.55 16.96 -28.04
N LEU A 130 -10.33 15.64 -28.03
CA LEU A 130 -9.41 14.97 -28.94
C LEU A 130 -10.03 14.68 -30.33
N GLY A 131 -11.36 14.65 -30.41
CA GLY A 131 -12.10 14.31 -31.63
C GLY A 131 -11.98 12.82 -32.01
N GLU A 132 -11.55 11.97 -31.08
CA GLU A 132 -11.41 10.52 -31.28
C GLU A 132 -11.80 9.75 -30.01
N SER A 133 -12.10 8.45 -30.16
CA SER A 133 -12.42 7.57 -29.04
C SER A 133 -11.19 7.31 -28.16
N VAL A 134 -11.37 7.34 -26.85
CA VAL A 134 -10.33 7.07 -25.84
C VAL A 134 -10.64 5.75 -25.15
N VAL A 135 -9.68 4.84 -25.21
CA VAL A 135 -9.78 3.50 -24.58
C VAL A 135 -8.79 3.35 -23.45
N ASP A 136 -7.56 3.83 -23.61
CA ASP A 136 -6.45 3.58 -22.67
C ASP A 136 -6.28 4.73 -21.68
N ALA A 137 -6.08 4.41 -20.41
CA ALA A 137 -5.84 5.38 -19.35
C ALA A 137 -4.79 4.92 -18.33
N VAL A 138 -4.11 5.91 -17.73
CA VAL A 138 -3.36 5.79 -16.47
C VAL A 138 -4.15 6.55 -15.42
N ILE A 139 -4.44 5.93 -14.26
CA ILE A 139 -5.23 6.54 -13.18
C ILE A 139 -4.38 6.61 -11.92
N THR A 140 -4.48 7.73 -11.18
CA THR A 140 -3.71 7.93 -9.97
C THR A 140 -4.44 7.52 -8.71
N VAL A 141 -3.68 7.18 -7.67
CA VAL A 141 -4.16 6.87 -6.33
C VAL A 141 -3.20 7.47 -5.30
N PRO A 142 -3.64 7.77 -4.08
CA PRO A 142 -2.76 8.11 -2.98
C PRO A 142 -1.69 7.03 -2.75
N ALA A 143 -0.50 7.42 -2.29
CA ALA A 143 0.60 6.48 -2.09
C ALA A 143 0.25 5.40 -1.04
N TYR A 144 -0.54 5.76 0.00
CA TYR A 144 -0.97 4.83 1.05
C TYR A 144 -2.12 3.88 0.64
N PHE A 145 -2.70 4.02 -0.56
CA PHE A 145 -3.74 3.08 -1.00
C PHE A 145 -3.21 1.66 -1.01
N ASN A 146 -3.91 0.77 -0.31
CA ASN A 146 -3.63 -0.65 -0.31
C ASN A 146 -4.11 -1.33 -1.61
N ASP A 147 -3.79 -2.61 -1.76
CA ASP A 147 -4.12 -3.38 -2.97
C ASP A 147 -5.62 -3.43 -3.26
N ALA A 148 -6.49 -3.51 -2.22
CA ALA A 148 -7.93 -3.51 -2.39
C ALA A 148 -8.42 -2.17 -2.95
N GLN A 149 -7.90 -1.06 -2.46
CA GLN A 149 -8.22 0.29 -2.92
C GLN A 149 -7.70 0.55 -4.34
N ARG A 150 -6.48 0.09 -4.65
CA ARG A 150 -5.89 0.15 -6.02
C ARG A 150 -6.71 -0.68 -7.01
N LYS A 151 -7.09 -1.90 -6.62
CA LYS A 151 -7.95 -2.76 -7.42
C LYS A 151 -9.32 -2.14 -7.64
N ALA A 152 -9.96 -1.62 -6.59
CA ALA A 152 -11.24 -0.96 -6.69
C ALA A 152 -11.19 0.26 -7.63
N THR A 153 -10.09 1.02 -7.62
CA THR A 153 -9.87 2.13 -8.56
C THR A 153 -9.71 1.62 -9.99
N LYS A 154 -8.97 0.53 -10.20
CA LYS A 154 -8.86 -0.12 -11.53
C LYS A 154 -10.20 -0.63 -12.04
N GLU A 155 -11.00 -1.25 -11.16
CA GLU A 155 -12.34 -1.71 -11.47
C GLU A 155 -13.26 -0.55 -11.87
N ALA A 156 -13.19 0.59 -11.17
CA ALA A 156 -13.94 1.79 -11.55
C ALA A 156 -13.59 2.26 -12.97
N GLY A 157 -12.30 2.22 -13.34
CA GLY A 157 -11.85 2.49 -14.71
C GLY A 157 -12.45 1.51 -15.73
N THR A 158 -12.45 0.23 -15.41
CA THR A 158 -13.05 -0.81 -16.27
C THR A 158 -14.55 -0.62 -16.44
N ILE A 159 -15.28 -0.30 -15.37
CA ILE A 159 -16.72 0.02 -15.40
C ILE A 159 -16.98 1.26 -16.27
N ALA A 160 -16.06 2.23 -16.26
CA ALA A 160 -16.13 3.42 -17.12
C ALA A 160 -15.81 3.13 -18.60
N GLY A 161 -15.48 1.90 -18.95
CA GLY A 161 -15.09 1.51 -20.31
C GLY A 161 -13.68 1.98 -20.69
N LEU A 162 -12.77 2.07 -19.69
CA LEU A 162 -11.36 2.35 -19.86
C LEU A 162 -10.53 1.08 -19.67
N ASN A 163 -9.54 0.88 -20.52
CA ASN A 163 -8.46 -0.06 -20.32
C ASN A 163 -7.39 0.63 -19.45
N VAL A 164 -7.37 0.30 -18.16
CA VAL A 164 -6.43 0.89 -17.21
C VAL A 164 -5.06 0.23 -17.37
N LEU A 165 -4.17 0.90 -18.07
CA LEU A 165 -2.81 0.41 -18.36
C LEU A 165 -1.96 0.36 -17.09
N ARG A 166 -2.12 1.34 -16.19
CA ARG A 166 -1.41 1.42 -14.92
C ARG A 166 -2.20 2.22 -13.89
N ILE A 167 -2.08 1.79 -12.62
CA ILE A 167 -2.38 2.62 -11.45
C ILE A 167 -1.04 3.17 -10.96
N ILE A 168 -0.94 4.49 -10.74
CA ILE A 168 0.28 5.18 -10.31
C ILE A 168 0.01 6.01 -9.06
N ASN A 169 1.01 6.13 -8.18
CA ASN A 169 0.89 6.97 -6.98
C ASN A 169 0.85 8.46 -7.35
N GLU A 170 -0.03 9.23 -6.72
CA GLU A 170 -0.18 10.68 -6.92
C GLU A 170 1.14 11.44 -6.75
N PRO A 171 1.92 11.26 -5.66
CA PRO A 171 3.19 11.95 -5.49
C PRO A 171 4.23 11.55 -6.53
N THR A 172 4.23 10.29 -6.95
CA THR A 172 5.12 9.83 -8.02
C THR A 172 4.74 10.44 -9.36
N SER A 173 3.45 10.55 -9.63
CA SER A 173 2.93 11.23 -10.82
C SER A 173 3.33 12.72 -10.83
N ALA A 174 3.18 13.41 -9.70
CA ALA A 174 3.61 14.79 -9.57
C ALA A 174 5.13 14.96 -9.78
N ALA A 175 5.94 14.03 -9.24
CA ALA A 175 7.39 14.02 -9.44
C ALA A 175 7.79 13.80 -10.90
N LEU A 176 7.08 12.94 -11.64
CA LEU A 176 7.28 12.77 -13.07
C LEU A 176 7.04 14.07 -13.85
N ALA A 177 5.96 14.78 -13.53
CA ALA A 177 5.66 16.04 -14.18
C ALA A 177 6.69 17.14 -13.85
N TYR A 178 7.25 17.10 -12.64
CA TYR A 178 8.24 18.05 -12.16
C TYR A 178 9.65 17.74 -12.66
N GLY A 179 10.03 16.47 -12.76
CA GLY A 179 11.43 16.01 -12.86
C GLY A 179 11.89 15.58 -14.24
N LEU A 180 11.06 15.65 -15.28
CA LEU A 180 11.42 15.15 -16.62
C LEU A 180 12.66 15.78 -17.27
N ASP A 181 13.02 16.99 -16.86
CA ASP A 181 14.16 17.75 -17.37
C ASP A 181 15.38 17.73 -16.44
N LYS A 182 15.27 17.08 -15.28
CA LYS A 182 16.32 16.99 -14.26
C LYS A 182 17.30 15.86 -14.54
N LYS A 183 18.59 16.20 -14.67
CA LYS A 183 19.67 15.24 -14.93
C LYS A 183 20.41 14.82 -13.66
N ASP A 184 20.43 15.68 -12.64
CA ASP A 184 21.13 15.42 -11.39
C ASP A 184 20.20 14.71 -10.41
N SER A 185 20.75 13.79 -9.59
CA SER A 185 20.01 13.17 -8.50
C SER A 185 19.65 14.21 -7.44
N GLU A 186 18.35 14.38 -7.18
CA GLU A 186 17.83 15.30 -6.19
C GLU A 186 16.83 14.61 -5.27
N LYS A 187 16.93 14.90 -3.97
CA LYS A 187 15.94 14.49 -2.99
C LYS A 187 14.88 15.56 -2.84
N ILE A 188 13.64 15.22 -3.13
CA ILE A 188 12.51 16.14 -3.13
C ILE A 188 11.43 15.67 -2.16
N VAL A 189 10.65 16.61 -1.66
CA VAL A 189 9.41 16.34 -0.93
C VAL A 189 8.25 16.76 -1.80
N VAL A 190 7.31 15.85 -2.02
CA VAL A 190 5.97 16.17 -2.53
C VAL A 190 5.05 16.32 -1.33
N TYR A 191 4.50 17.51 -1.16
CA TYR A 191 3.51 17.86 -0.14
C TYR A 191 2.17 18.02 -0.83
N ASP A 192 1.30 17.03 -0.70
CA ASP A 192 -0.02 17.04 -1.32
C ASP A 192 -1.10 17.25 -0.26
N LEU A 193 -1.73 18.42 -0.28
CA LEU A 193 -2.87 18.75 0.56
C LEU A 193 -4.08 19.01 -0.34
N GLY A 194 -4.86 17.96 -0.55
CA GLY A 194 -6.07 18.00 -1.33
C GLY A 194 -7.28 18.55 -0.57
N GLY A 195 -8.48 18.30 -1.09
CA GLY A 195 -9.71 18.66 -0.38
C GLY A 195 -10.03 17.70 0.76
N GLY A 196 -9.68 16.41 0.63
CA GLY A 196 -10.06 15.40 1.59
C GLY A 196 -8.93 14.64 2.25
N THR A 197 -7.73 14.68 1.69
CA THR A 197 -6.57 13.92 2.14
C THR A 197 -5.33 14.81 2.19
N PHE A 198 -4.40 14.42 3.06
CA PHE A 198 -3.06 14.94 3.13
C PHE A 198 -2.07 13.82 2.90
N ASP A 199 -1.14 14.02 1.98
CA ASP A 199 -0.05 13.12 1.66
C ASP A 199 1.28 13.86 1.65
N VAL A 200 2.33 13.23 2.16
CA VAL A 200 3.70 13.70 2.05
C VAL A 200 4.60 12.55 1.64
N THR A 201 5.41 12.75 0.62
CA THR A 201 6.29 11.71 0.09
C THR A 201 7.68 12.29 -0.13
N VAL A 202 8.70 11.57 0.34
CA VAL A 202 10.10 11.84 0.05
C VAL A 202 10.52 10.96 -1.12
N LEU A 203 11.06 11.59 -2.15
CA LEU A 203 11.46 10.96 -3.40
C LEU A 203 12.91 11.29 -3.72
N GLU A 204 13.60 10.39 -4.39
CA GLU A 204 14.85 10.66 -5.10
C GLU A 204 14.57 10.65 -6.60
N THR A 205 14.96 11.73 -7.28
CA THR A 205 14.80 11.88 -8.73
C THR A 205 16.17 12.10 -9.35
N GLY A 206 16.47 11.50 -10.48
CA GLY A 206 17.72 11.67 -11.21
C GLY A 206 17.92 10.58 -12.24
N ASP A 207 18.71 10.84 -13.28
CA ASP A 207 18.99 9.89 -14.38
C ASP A 207 17.74 9.23 -14.96
N ASN A 208 16.64 9.98 -15.06
CA ASN A 208 15.32 9.52 -15.50
C ASN A 208 14.66 8.45 -14.60
N VAL A 209 15.10 8.32 -13.36
CA VAL A 209 14.53 7.43 -12.35
C VAL A 209 13.82 8.25 -11.28
N VAL A 210 12.66 7.78 -10.83
CA VAL A 210 11.95 8.33 -9.66
C VAL A 210 11.77 7.19 -8.67
N GLU A 211 12.39 7.34 -7.49
CA GLU A 211 12.34 6.36 -6.41
C GLU A 211 11.65 6.96 -5.18
N VAL A 212 10.70 6.21 -4.60
CA VAL A 212 10.03 6.59 -3.34
C VAL A 212 10.90 6.13 -2.18
N LEU A 213 11.37 7.06 -1.34
CA LEU A 213 12.16 6.74 -0.15
C LEU A 213 11.28 6.51 1.08
N ALA A 214 10.28 7.37 1.28
CA ALA A 214 9.29 7.24 2.34
C ALA A 214 8.02 8.00 1.96
N THR A 215 6.89 7.58 2.53
CA THR A 215 5.60 8.25 2.32
C THR A 215 4.80 8.28 3.61
N GLY A 216 3.90 9.26 3.77
CA GLY A 216 3.08 9.49 4.93
C GLY A 216 1.89 10.38 4.67
N GLY A 217 0.84 10.28 5.53
CA GLY A 217 -0.32 11.12 5.30
C GLY A 217 -1.43 10.97 6.34
N ASN A 218 -2.56 11.58 6.03
CA ASN A 218 -3.81 11.45 6.77
C ASN A 218 -4.99 11.45 5.78
N ALA A 219 -5.68 10.32 5.67
CA ALA A 219 -6.81 10.10 4.77
C ALA A 219 -8.06 10.94 5.11
N PHE A 220 -8.05 11.62 6.26
CA PHE A 220 -9.16 12.42 6.77
C PHE A 220 -8.74 13.86 7.13
N LEU A 221 -7.69 14.37 6.50
CA LEU A 221 -7.22 15.74 6.66
C LEU A 221 -7.09 16.43 5.31
N GLY A 222 -7.82 17.53 5.12
CA GLY A 222 -7.78 18.29 3.87
C GLY A 222 -8.57 19.60 3.93
N GLY A 223 -8.78 20.19 2.78
CA GLY A 223 -9.53 21.44 2.64
C GLY A 223 -10.97 21.39 3.15
N ASP A 224 -11.61 20.21 3.11
CA ASP A 224 -12.95 19.98 3.65
C ASP A 224 -12.97 20.17 5.18
N ASP A 225 -11.86 19.82 5.87
CA ASP A 225 -11.73 20.01 7.32
C ASP A 225 -11.53 21.47 7.65
N PHE A 226 -10.84 22.22 6.79
CA PHE A 226 -10.77 23.69 6.88
C PHE A 226 -12.15 24.32 6.73
N ASP A 227 -12.93 23.87 5.75
CA ASP A 227 -14.31 24.30 5.54
C ASP A 227 -15.20 23.97 6.74
N ASN A 228 -15.06 22.78 7.34
CA ASN A 228 -15.81 22.39 8.52
C ASN A 228 -15.56 23.30 9.72
N LYS A 229 -14.29 23.73 9.95
CA LYS A 229 -13.99 24.72 11.00
C LYS A 229 -14.72 26.04 10.76
N LEU A 230 -14.80 26.48 9.51
CA LEU A 230 -15.51 27.69 9.15
C LEU A 230 -17.03 27.54 9.26
N ILE A 231 -17.58 26.40 8.85
CA ILE A 231 -18.99 26.07 9.01
C ILE A 231 -19.39 26.08 10.49
N ASP A 232 -18.55 25.46 11.35
CA ASP A 232 -18.79 25.43 12.78
C ASP A 232 -18.79 26.84 13.38
N PHE A 233 -17.84 27.67 12.98
CA PHE A 233 -17.79 29.06 13.40
C PHE A 233 -19.05 29.83 12.99
N LEU A 234 -19.42 29.77 11.70
CA LEU A 234 -20.59 30.51 11.18
C LEU A 234 -21.91 30.03 11.80
N ALA A 235 -22.08 28.72 11.97
CA ALA A 235 -23.29 28.14 12.57
C ALA A 235 -23.42 28.51 14.06
N ASN A 236 -22.32 28.52 14.82
CA ASN A 236 -22.33 28.92 16.23
C ASN A 236 -22.63 30.41 16.38
N GLU A 237 -21.96 31.28 15.62
CA GLU A 237 -22.26 32.72 15.63
C GLU A 237 -23.73 33.01 15.30
N PHE A 238 -24.27 32.34 14.28
CA PHE A 238 -25.67 32.51 13.90
C PHE A 238 -26.63 32.01 15.00
N LYS A 239 -26.28 30.90 15.65
CA LYS A 239 -27.06 30.34 16.77
C LYS A 239 -27.06 31.26 17.97
N ASP A 240 -25.91 31.87 18.29
CA ASP A 240 -25.78 32.84 19.39
C ASP A 240 -26.61 34.10 19.13
N GLU A 241 -26.69 34.55 17.86
CA GLU A 241 -27.45 35.76 17.47
C GLU A 241 -28.96 35.51 17.35
N THR A 242 -29.37 34.32 16.89
CA THR A 242 -30.77 34.05 16.54
C THR A 242 -31.45 32.94 17.34
N GLY A 243 -30.68 32.13 18.05
CA GLY A 243 -31.16 30.91 18.73
C GLY A 243 -31.38 29.71 17.79
N ILE A 244 -31.14 29.86 16.47
CA ILE A 244 -31.41 28.85 15.46
C ILE A 244 -30.11 28.12 15.09
N ASP A 245 -30.10 26.79 15.17
CA ASP A 245 -28.98 25.96 14.77
C ASP A 245 -29.11 25.55 13.28
N LEU A 246 -28.32 26.19 12.42
CA LEU A 246 -28.33 25.95 10.97
C LEU A 246 -27.87 24.53 10.58
N LYS A 247 -27.18 23.80 11.49
CA LYS A 247 -26.74 22.43 11.21
C LYS A 247 -27.91 21.43 11.19
N ASN A 248 -29.03 21.78 11.80
CA ASN A 248 -30.25 20.95 11.79
C ASN A 248 -31.08 21.12 10.52
N ASP A 249 -30.78 22.11 9.68
CA ASP A 249 -31.42 22.34 8.38
C ASP A 249 -30.44 21.92 7.28
N VAL A 250 -30.79 20.84 6.57
CA VAL A 250 -29.94 20.24 5.53
C VAL A 250 -29.65 21.22 4.38
N MET A 251 -30.62 22.04 4.01
CA MET A 251 -30.45 23.05 2.94
C MET A 251 -29.56 24.20 3.42
N ALA A 252 -29.78 24.69 4.65
CA ALA A 252 -28.92 25.71 5.24
C ALA A 252 -27.48 25.24 5.39
N LEU A 253 -27.29 24.02 5.88
CA LEU A 253 -25.97 23.42 6.03
C LEU A 253 -25.25 23.30 4.67
N GLN A 254 -25.94 22.90 3.61
CA GLN A 254 -25.32 22.80 2.29
C GLN A 254 -24.92 24.19 1.73
N ARG A 255 -25.73 25.20 1.97
CA ARG A 255 -25.41 26.60 1.62
C ARG A 255 -24.21 27.14 2.43
N LEU A 256 -24.12 26.77 3.73
CA LEU A 256 -22.96 27.08 4.55
C LEU A 256 -21.68 26.43 4.00
N LYS A 257 -21.74 25.16 3.58
CA LYS A 257 -20.59 24.44 2.97
C LYS A 257 -20.08 25.16 1.73
N GLU A 258 -20.97 25.51 0.82
CA GLU A 258 -20.60 26.25 -0.39
C GLU A 258 -19.99 27.61 -0.08
N ALA A 259 -20.57 28.34 0.87
CA ALA A 259 -20.07 29.64 1.28
C ALA A 259 -18.71 29.53 1.99
N ALA A 260 -18.50 28.51 2.81
CA ALA A 260 -17.23 28.26 3.49
C ALA A 260 -16.12 27.93 2.48
N GLU A 261 -16.38 27.04 1.52
CA GLU A 261 -15.42 26.70 0.46
C GLU A 261 -15.05 27.93 -0.37
N ASN A 262 -16.02 28.76 -0.73
CA ASN A 262 -15.77 30.00 -1.49
C ASN A 262 -14.97 30.99 -0.66
N ALA A 263 -15.31 31.20 0.60
CA ALA A 263 -14.59 32.09 1.50
C ALA A 263 -13.11 31.62 1.70
N LYS A 264 -12.87 30.33 1.89
CA LYS A 264 -11.51 29.74 1.95
C LYS A 264 -10.72 30.07 0.69
N LYS A 265 -11.30 29.90 -0.49
CA LYS A 265 -10.67 30.21 -1.78
C LYS A 265 -10.34 31.70 -1.92
N GLU A 266 -11.28 32.58 -1.58
CA GLU A 266 -11.08 34.03 -1.63
C GLU A 266 -10.02 34.50 -0.65
N LEU A 267 -10.01 33.96 0.58
CA LEU A 267 -9.00 34.27 1.60
C LEU A 267 -7.59 33.76 1.26
N SER A 268 -7.45 32.89 0.28
CA SER A 268 -6.13 32.50 -0.24
C SER A 268 -5.44 33.64 -1.02
N SER A 269 -6.22 34.60 -1.55
CA SER A 269 -5.71 35.78 -2.28
C SER A 269 -6.03 37.10 -1.61
N ALA A 270 -7.21 37.25 -0.97
CA ALA A 270 -7.66 38.43 -0.29
C ALA A 270 -7.39 38.38 1.22
N ASN A 271 -7.27 39.54 1.89
CA ASN A 271 -7.09 39.62 3.34
C ASN A 271 -8.40 39.54 4.11
N GLU A 272 -9.52 39.80 3.46
CA GLU A 272 -10.87 39.65 4.01
C GLU A 272 -11.88 39.26 2.92
N THR A 273 -12.97 38.66 3.33
CA THR A 273 -14.13 38.35 2.47
C THR A 273 -15.43 38.58 3.24
N GLU A 274 -16.55 38.76 2.51
CA GLU A 274 -17.89 38.84 3.07
C GLU A 274 -18.73 37.63 2.69
N ILE A 275 -19.16 36.87 3.68
CA ILE A 275 -20.10 35.76 3.51
C ILE A 275 -21.50 36.34 3.63
N ASN A 276 -22.30 36.26 2.55
CA ASN A 276 -23.65 36.80 2.48
C ASN A 276 -24.63 35.71 1.99
N LEU A 277 -25.43 35.20 2.91
CA LEU A 277 -26.40 34.15 2.68
C LEU A 277 -27.83 34.68 3.01
N PRO A 278 -28.46 35.38 2.06
CA PRO A 278 -29.82 35.88 2.25
C PRO A 278 -30.79 34.71 2.34
N PHE A 279 -31.83 34.84 3.19
CA PHE A 279 -32.88 33.83 3.37
C PHE A 279 -32.30 32.43 3.69
N ILE A 280 -31.33 32.39 4.63
CA ILE A 280 -30.66 31.12 5.03
C ILE A 280 -31.64 30.18 5.74
N THR A 281 -32.53 30.76 6.54
CA THR A 281 -33.62 30.06 7.25
C THR A 281 -34.73 31.06 7.57
N ALA A 282 -35.82 30.61 8.23
CA ALA A 282 -36.90 31.44 8.72
C ALA A 282 -37.45 30.95 10.06
N ASP A 283 -37.95 31.87 10.88
CA ASP A 283 -38.70 31.57 12.09
C ASP A 283 -40.06 32.33 12.11
N ALA A 284 -40.75 32.30 13.25
CA ALA A 284 -42.05 32.98 13.42
C ALA A 284 -41.98 34.51 13.20
N SER A 285 -40.78 35.13 13.32
CA SER A 285 -40.53 36.56 13.08
C SER A 285 -40.19 36.86 11.61
N GLY A 286 -40.09 35.86 10.76
CA GLY A 286 -39.79 36.00 9.33
C GLY A 286 -38.45 35.43 8.89
N PRO A 287 -38.02 35.76 7.66
CA PRO A 287 -36.76 35.24 7.11
C PRO A 287 -35.55 35.78 7.84
N LYS A 288 -34.54 34.94 7.97
CA LYS A 288 -33.23 35.24 8.58
C LYS A 288 -32.15 35.23 7.51
N HIS A 289 -31.17 36.09 7.68
CA HIS A 289 -30.01 36.26 6.79
C HIS A 289 -28.72 36.09 7.58
N LEU A 290 -27.73 35.47 6.99
CA LEU A 290 -26.37 35.42 7.54
C LEU A 290 -25.47 36.33 6.71
N VAL A 291 -24.98 37.41 7.33
CA VAL A 291 -24.00 38.30 6.72
C VAL A 291 -22.82 38.43 7.69
N LYS A 292 -21.64 38.01 7.26
CA LYS A 292 -20.45 37.99 8.12
C LYS A 292 -19.21 38.39 7.34
N LYS A 293 -18.44 39.32 7.86
CA LYS A 293 -17.09 39.61 7.39
C LYS A 293 -16.09 38.69 8.07
N LEU A 294 -15.19 38.12 7.30
CA LEU A 294 -14.17 37.21 7.76
C LEU A 294 -12.80 37.64 7.25
N THR A 295 -11.86 37.81 8.16
CA THR A 295 -10.46 38.09 7.82
C THR A 295 -9.66 36.81 7.65
N ARG A 296 -8.62 36.83 6.80
CA ARG A 296 -7.66 35.74 6.64
C ARG A 296 -7.06 35.32 7.99
N ALA A 297 -6.61 36.24 8.80
CA ALA A 297 -6.01 35.96 10.11
C ALA A 297 -6.98 35.19 11.04
N LYS A 298 -8.28 35.52 11.01
CA LYS A 298 -9.28 34.77 11.78
C LYS A 298 -9.47 33.37 11.26
N PHE A 299 -9.53 33.18 9.94
CA PHE A 299 -9.62 31.88 9.30
C PHE A 299 -8.39 31.03 9.60
N GLU A 300 -7.19 31.56 9.41
CA GLU A 300 -5.92 30.87 9.67
C GLU A 300 -5.80 30.43 11.14
N GLY A 301 -6.24 31.24 12.09
CA GLY A 301 -6.31 30.85 13.50
C GLY A 301 -7.27 29.68 13.80
N MET A 302 -8.30 29.45 12.96
CA MET A 302 -9.21 28.30 13.12
C MET A 302 -8.58 26.99 12.62
N ILE A 303 -7.70 27.06 11.63
CA ILE A 303 -7.09 25.89 10.97
C ILE A 303 -5.66 25.60 11.42
N ASP A 304 -5.08 26.42 12.29
CA ASP A 304 -3.69 26.35 12.74
C ASP A 304 -3.31 24.94 13.25
N SER A 305 -4.16 24.33 14.08
CA SER A 305 -3.93 22.97 14.60
C SER A 305 -3.91 21.91 13.51
N LEU A 306 -4.73 22.05 12.45
CA LEU A 306 -4.77 21.12 11.33
C LEU A 306 -3.51 21.25 10.47
N VAL A 307 -3.03 22.46 10.27
CA VAL A 307 -1.77 22.71 9.54
C VAL A 307 -0.58 22.20 10.35
N ALA A 308 -0.54 22.41 11.67
CA ALA A 308 0.51 21.88 12.54
C ALA A 308 0.61 20.35 12.51
N GLU A 309 -0.52 19.65 12.38
CA GLU A 309 -0.56 18.18 12.19
C GLU A 309 0.19 17.75 10.90
N THR A 310 0.00 18.47 9.79
CA THR A 310 0.73 18.18 8.55
C THR A 310 2.25 18.38 8.72
N ILE A 311 2.68 19.39 9.47
CA ILE A 311 4.10 19.62 9.74
C ILE A 311 4.71 18.52 10.61
N THR A 312 3.94 18.01 11.57
CA THR A 312 4.36 16.83 12.37
C THR A 312 4.59 15.62 11.46
N LYS A 313 3.66 15.34 10.56
CA LYS A 313 3.77 14.23 9.61
C LYS A 313 4.96 14.38 8.65
N ILE A 314 5.26 15.58 8.16
CA ILE A 314 6.46 15.85 7.37
C ILE A 314 7.73 15.43 8.14
N ASN A 315 7.83 15.79 9.42
CA ASN A 315 9.01 15.47 10.22
C ASN A 315 9.20 13.96 10.36
N GLU A 316 8.11 13.22 10.55
CA GLU A 316 8.10 11.76 10.62
C GLU A 316 8.61 11.15 9.31
N VAL A 317 8.03 11.54 8.18
CA VAL A 317 8.35 10.96 6.86
C VAL A 317 9.78 11.28 6.42
N VAL A 318 10.29 12.48 6.68
CA VAL A 318 11.69 12.83 6.40
C VAL A 318 12.65 11.99 7.26
N SER A 319 12.29 11.75 8.53
CA SER A 319 13.05 10.87 9.42
C SER A 319 13.02 9.42 8.95
N ASP A 320 11.84 8.92 8.51
CA ASP A 320 11.65 7.54 8.01
C ASP A 320 12.44 7.30 6.70
N ALA A 321 12.64 8.35 5.89
CA ALA A 321 13.55 8.32 4.74
C ALA A 321 15.04 8.30 5.12
N GLY A 322 15.39 8.37 6.42
CA GLY A 322 16.77 8.45 6.90
C GLY A 322 17.48 9.76 6.56
N LEU A 323 16.73 10.83 6.27
CA LEU A 323 17.25 12.11 5.79
C LEU A 323 17.12 13.22 6.83
N LYS A 324 17.96 14.24 6.66
CA LYS A 324 17.79 15.53 7.32
C LYS A 324 17.10 16.51 6.37
N LYS A 325 16.39 17.49 6.91
CA LYS A 325 15.67 18.50 6.12
C LYS A 325 16.56 19.34 5.19
N ASP A 326 17.83 19.53 5.53
CA ASP A 326 18.81 20.24 4.71
C ASP A 326 19.22 19.48 3.46
N GLU A 327 19.08 18.14 3.46
CA GLU A 327 19.34 17.27 2.30
C GLU A 327 18.23 17.32 1.26
N ILE A 328 17.01 17.76 1.63
CA ILE A 328 15.89 17.95 0.69
C ILE A 328 16.19 19.18 -0.17
N LYS A 329 16.23 19.00 -1.47
CA LYS A 329 16.51 20.06 -2.44
C LYS A 329 15.28 20.92 -2.73
N GLU A 330 14.16 20.27 -3.00
CA GLU A 330 12.93 20.91 -3.46
C GLU A 330 11.73 20.44 -2.68
N ILE A 331 10.75 21.32 -2.51
CA ILE A 331 9.44 21.01 -1.95
C ILE A 331 8.39 21.34 -3.02
N VAL A 332 7.75 20.31 -3.55
CA VAL A 332 6.71 20.43 -4.58
C VAL A 332 5.35 20.44 -3.90
N MET A 333 4.62 21.54 -4.08
CA MET A 333 3.30 21.72 -3.49
C MET A 333 2.22 21.22 -4.45
N VAL A 334 1.42 20.27 -3.98
CA VAL A 334 0.34 19.60 -4.73
C VAL A 334 -0.98 19.74 -3.96
N GLY A 335 -2.10 19.71 -4.68
CA GLY A 335 -3.43 19.85 -4.10
C GLY A 335 -3.86 21.30 -3.87
N GLY A 336 -5.14 21.59 -4.10
CA GLY A 336 -5.68 22.96 -4.06
C GLY A 336 -5.58 23.66 -2.71
N SER A 337 -5.56 22.89 -1.60
CA SER A 337 -5.47 23.46 -0.23
C SER A 337 -4.08 23.98 0.09
N THR A 338 -3.05 23.65 -0.68
CA THR A 338 -1.70 24.25 -0.57
C THR A 338 -1.66 25.72 -1.01
N ARG A 339 -2.74 26.24 -1.59
CA ARG A 339 -2.88 27.67 -1.91
C ARG A 339 -3.13 28.54 -0.68
N VAL A 340 -3.52 27.95 0.45
CA VAL A 340 -3.74 28.66 1.72
C VAL A 340 -2.40 29.22 2.22
N PRO A 341 -2.30 30.54 2.50
CA PRO A 341 -1.02 31.17 2.86
C PRO A 341 -0.37 30.56 4.12
N LEU A 342 -1.14 30.26 5.16
CA LEU A 342 -0.64 29.63 6.38
C LEU A 342 0.06 28.29 6.07
N VAL A 343 -0.50 27.47 5.19
CA VAL A 343 0.11 26.18 4.78
C VAL A 343 1.48 26.44 4.16
N GLN A 344 1.56 27.39 3.22
CA GLN A 344 2.82 27.72 2.56
C GLN A 344 3.87 28.26 3.53
N GLU A 345 3.46 29.11 4.47
CA GLU A 345 4.36 29.69 5.47
C GLU A 345 4.92 28.62 6.40
N GLU A 346 4.08 27.74 6.92
CA GLU A 346 4.50 26.69 7.85
C GLU A 346 5.40 25.65 7.18
N VAL A 347 5.10 25.24 5.93
CA VAL A 347 5.97 24.34 5.17
C VAL A 347 7.31 25.01 4.87
N LYS A 348 7.31 26.30 4.44
CA LYS A 348 8.54 27.06 4.23
C LYS A 348 9.38 27.17 5.51
N LYS A 349 8.77 27.45 6.66
CA LYS A 349 9.44 27.47 7.96
C LYS A 349 10.03 26.12 8.33
N ALA A 350 9.27 25.04 8.11
CA ALA A 350 9.68 23.67 8.47
C ALA A 350 10.97 23.25 7.77
N PHE A 351 11.19 23.64 6.51
CA PHE A 351 12.38 23.31 5.72
C PHE A 351 13.40 24.44 5.63
N ASN A 352 13.05 25.66 6.03
CA ASN A 352 13.85 26.88 5.82
C ASN A 352 14.26 27.05 4.35
N LYS A 353 13.35 26.75 3.41
CA LYS A 353 13.56 26.79 1.95
C LYS A 353 12.36 27.40 1.26
N ASP A 354 12.58 27.96 0.06
CA ASP A 354 11.49 28.40 -0.80
C ASP A 354 10.75 27.20 -1.38
N LEU A 355 9.44 27.36 -1.56
CA LEU A 355 8.57 26.32 -2.11
C LEU A 355 8.58 26.38 -3.63
N ASN A 356 8.63 25.23 -4.27
CA ASN A 356 8.49 25.17 -5.71
C ASN A 356 7.03 25.40 -6.12
N LYS A 357 6.80 26.42 -6.93
CA LYS A 357 5.51 26.86 -7.45
C LYS A 357 5.47 26.86 -8.98
N SER A 358 6.40 26.16 -9.63
CA SER A 358 6.49 26.12 -11.09
C SER A 358 5.37 25.28 -11.72
N VAL A 359 4.78 24.38 -10.96
CA VAL A 359 3.69 23.51 -11.40
C VAL A 359 2.35 23.96 -10.83
N ASN A 360 1.27 23.74 -11.57
CA ASN A 360 -0.08 23.98 -11.07
C ASN A 360 -0.48 22.83 -10.14
N PRO A 361 -0.73 23.08 -8.84
CA PRO A 361 -1.00 22.05 -7.85
C PRO A 361 -2.30 21.25 -8.12
N ASP A 362 -3.21 21.76 -8.93
CA ASP A 362 -4.46 21.08 -9.29
C ASP A 362 -4.34 20.21 -10.54
N GLU A 363 -3.23 20.30 -11.29
CA GLU A 363 -3.06 19.71 -12.63
C GLU A 363 -1.85 18.78 -12.73
N VAL A 364 -0.84 18.99 -11.88
CA VAL A 364 0.47 18.32 -11.96
C VAL A 364 0.36 16.80 -11.90
N VAL A 365 -0.57 16.27 -11.11
CA VAL A 365 -0.81 14.83 -10.95
C VAL A 365 -1.35 14.22 -12.25
N ALA A 366 -2.34 14.85 -12.89
CA ALA A 366 -2.88 14.39 -14.16
C ALA A 366 -1.85 14.47 -15.30
N ILE A 367 -1.03 15.53 -15.30
CA ILE A 367 0.08 15.71 -16.24
C ILE A 367 1.08 14.56 -16.12
N GLY A 368 1.51 14.21 -14.91
CA GLY A 368 2.44 13.10 -14.70
C GLY A 368 1.84 11.75 -15.09
N ALA A 369 0.55 11.54 -14.83
CA ALA A 369 -0.16 10.34 -15.30
C ALA A 369 -0.21 10.24 -16.83
N ALA A 370 -0.38 11.36 -17.54
CA ALA A 370 -0.33 11.40 -18.99
C ALA A 370 1.08 11.10 -19.53
N ILE A 371 2.13 11.62 -18.87
CA ILE A 371 3.53 11.30 -19.18
C ILE A 371 3.77 9.81 -19.00
N GLN A 372 3.30 9.21 -17.91
CA GLN A 372 3.41 7.77 -17.69
C GLN A 372 2.70 6.97 -18.78
N GLY A 373 1.56 7.44 -19.26
CA GLY A 373 0.88 6.86 -20.41
C GLY A 373 1.73 6.89 -21.67
N ALA A 374 2.42 7.99 -21.93
CA ALA A 374 3.34 8.17 -23.06
C ALA A 374 4.59 7.26 -22.94
N VAL A 375 5.11 7.08 -21.72
CA VAL A 375 6.20 6.12 -21.44
C VAL A 375 5.77 4.69 -21.78
N ILE A 376 4.59 4.27 -21.34
CA ILE A 376 4.05 2.92 -21.62
C ILE A 376 3.86 2.69 -23.12
N LYS A 377 3.47 3.72 -23.87
CA LYS A 377 3.32 3.65 -25.35
C LYS A 377 4.65 3.77 -26.10
N GLY A 378 5.74 4.17 -25.44
CA GLY A 378 7.06 4.37 -26.05
C GLY A 378 7.23 5.71 -26.73
N ASP A 379 6.31 6.67 -26.52
CA ASP A 379 6.41 8.04 -27.03
C ASP A 379 7.45 8.86 -26.24
N VAL A 380 7.62 8.55 -24.95
CA VAL A 380 8.69 9.06 -24.09
C VAL A 380 9.63 7.90 -23.78
N LYS A 381 10.91 8.10 -24.08
CA LYS A 381 11.97 7.11 -23.82
C LYS A 381 12.77 7.58 -22.62
N ASP A 382 13.37 6.60 -21.94
CA ASP A 382 14.34 6.83 -20.85
C ASP A 382 13.78 7.35 -19.51
N VAL A 383 12.48 7.20 -19.26
CA VAL A 383 11.91 7.42 -17.92
C VAL A 383 11.52 6.07 -17.30
N LEU A 384 12.15 5.73 -16.19
CA LEU A 384 11.85 4.52 -15.43
C LEU A 384 11.24 4.89 -14.09
N LEU A 385 9.99 4.52 -13.90
CA LEU A 385 9.34 4.64 -12.61
C LEU A 385 9.59 3.38 -11.81
N LEU A 386 10.27 3.54 -10.67
CA LEU A 386 10.52 2.48 -9.70
C LEU A 386 9.67 2.76 -8.46
N ASP A 387 8.61 2.00 -8.28
CA ASP A 387 7.87 1.94 -7.02
C ASP A 387 8.46 0.83 -6.14
N VAL A 388 8.24 0.85 -4.83
CA VAL A 388 8.83 -0.10 -3.90
C VAL A 388 7.79 -0.71 -2.97
N THR A 389 8.06 -1.92 -2.50
CA THR A 389 7.21 -2.58 -1.50
C THR A 389 7.33 -1.88 -0.14
N PRO A 390 6.21 -1.51 0.52
CA PRO A 390 6.24 -0.80 1.81
C PRO A 390 6.67 -1.69 2.98
N LEU A 391 6.46 -3.00 2.88
CA LEU A 391 6.79 -4.04 3.86
C LEU A 391 7.28 -5.30 3.16
N SER A 392 8.05 -6.12 3.89
CA SER A 392 8.45 -7.44 3.44
C SER A 392 7.25 -8.37 3.27
N LEU A 393 7.34 -9.24 2.28
CA LEU A 393 6.33 -10.25 1.97
C LEU A 393 6.97 -11.64 2.05
N GLY A 394 6.25 -12.60 2.60
CA GLY A 394 6.75 -13.95 2.79
C GLY A 394 5.67 -14.95 3.14
N ILE A 395 6.08 -16.13 3.56
CA ILE A 395 5.18 -17.20 4.00
C ILE A 395 5.57 -17.70 5.39
N GLU A 396 4.60 -18.31 6.05
CA GLU A 396 4.83 -19.07 7.26
C GLU A 396 5.55 -20.38 6.95
N THR A 397 6.62 -20.66 7.71
CA THR A 397 7.40 -21.89 7.61
C THR A 397 7.44 -22.61 8.95
N LEU A 398 8.12 -23.77 8.98
CA LEU A 398 8.17 -24.64 10.14
C LEU A 398 8.60 -23.89 11.41
N GLY A 399 7.82 -24.07 12.49
CA GLY A 399 8.03 -23.37 13.76
C GLY A 399 7.33 -22.02 13.87
N GLY A 400 6.44 -21.69 12.91
CA GLY A 400 5.70 -20.42 12.89
C GLY A 400 6.56 -19.21 12.54
N VAL A 401 7.69 -19.44 11.86
CA VAL A 401 8.61 -18.39 11.42
C VAL A 401 8.12 -17.81 10.08
N MET A 402 8.26 -16.49 9.90
CA MET A 402 8.07 -15.86 8.61
C MET A 402 9.36 -15.94 7.79
N THR A 403 9.31 -16.64 6.67
CA THR A 403 10.38 -16.61 5.67
C THR A 403 10.05 -15.54 4.63
N LYS A 404 10.87 -14.49 4.60
CA LYS A 404 10.73 -13.38 3.65
C LYS A 404 11.17 -13.82 2.27
N ILE A 405 10.36 -13.54 1.25
CA ILE A 405 10.63 -13.82 -0.17
C ILE A 405 10.90 -12.50 -0.91
N ILE A 406 10.15 -11.45 -0.58
CA ILE A 406 10.36 -10.10 -1.08
C ILE A 406 10.63 -9.21 0.13
N GLU A 407 11.78 -8.55 0.16
CA GLU A 407 12.17 -7.63 1.23
C GLU A 407 11.47 -6.27 1.05
N LYS A 408 11.25 -5.56 2.17
CA LYS A 408 10.84 -4.15 2.18
C LYS A 408 11.77 -3.32 1.30
N GLY A 409 11.23 -2.36 0.55
CA GLY A 409 11.99 -1.51 -0.36
C GLY A 409 12.39 -2.18 -1.67
N THR A 410 11.88 -3.40 -1.97
CA THR A 410 12.11 -4.02 -3.27
C THR A 410 11.33 -3.29 -4.36
N THR A 411 12.02 -2.90 -5.41
CA THR A 411 11.43 -2.26 -6.59
C THR A 411 10.38 -3.14 -7.27
N ILE A 412 9.26 -2.55 -7.68
CA ILE A 412 8.20 -3.23 -8.42
C ILE A 412 8.06 -2.66 -9.85
N PRO A 413 7.65 -3.47 -10.85
CA PRO A 413 7.23 -4.88 -10.74
C PRO A 413 8.39 -5.82 -10.39
N THR A 414 8.09 -6.87 -9.63
CA THR A 414 9.11 -7.87 -9.25
C THR A 414 8.51 -9.27 -9.15
N LYS A 415 9.33 -10.27 -9.47
CA LYS A 415 8.98 -11.68 -9.33
C LYS A 415 10.12 -12.40 -8.60
N LYS A 416 9.78 -13.08 -7.50
CA LYS A 416 10.73 -13.88 -6.71
C LYS A 416 10.17 -15.28 -6.47
N GLU A 417 11.05 -16.25 -6.50
CA GLU A 417 10.72 -17.67 -6.35
C GLU A 417 11.63 -18.29 -5.30
N GLN A 418 11.05 -19.16 -4.47
CA GLN A 418 11.81 -19.95 -3.50
C GLN A 418 11.22 -21.35 -3.39
N VAL A 419 12.12 -22.34 -3.23
CA VAL A 419 11.70 -23.75 -3.10
C VAL A 419 11.65 -24.13 -1.62
N PHE A 420 10.54 -24.71 -1.24
CA PHE A 420 10.25 -25.24 0.10
C PHE A 420 9.98 -26.74 0.01
N SER A 421 9.83 -27.38 1.16
CA SER A 421 9.51 -28.81 1.21
C SER A 421 8.46 -29.10 2.29
N THR A 422 8.04 -30.38 2.37
CA THR A 422 7.11 -30.86 3.39
C THR A 422 7.78 -30.99 4.76
N ALA A 423 7.01 -30.73 5.82
CA ALA A 423 7.46 -30.83 7.22
C ALA A 423 7.29 -32.24 7.79
N GLU A 424 6.40 -33.06 7.21
CA GLU A 424 6.05 -34.41 7.68
C GLU A 424 6.17 -35.45 6.56
N ASP A 425 6.38 -36.71 6.95
CA ASP A 425 6.41 -37.84 6.02
C ASP A 425 5.00 -38.07 5.43
N ASN A 426 4.97 -38.34 4.13
CA ASN A 426 3.73 -38.62 3.37
C ASN A 426 2.71 -37.48 3.42
N GLN A 427 3.13 -36.26 3.65
CA GLN A 427 2.26 -35.09 3.63
C GLN A 427 1.72 -34.86 2.21
N SER A 428 0.41 -34.97 2.05
CA SER A 428 -0.29 -34.92 0.74
C SER A 428 -0.72 -33.50 0.34
N ALA A 429 -0.63 -32.52 1.25
CA ALA A 429 -0.97 -31.12 1.02
C ALA A 429 -0.10 -30.19 1.87
N VAL A 430 0.12 -28.97 1.39
CA VAL A 430 0.76 -27.88 2.13
C VAL A 430 -0.15 -26.66 2.13
N THR A 431 -0.27 -26.01 3.28
CA THR A 431 -0.97 -24.72 3.41
C THR A 431 0.06 -23.60 3.26
N ILE A 432 -0.16 -22.70 2.32
CA ILE A 432 0.64 -21.50 2.13
C ILE A 432 -0.08 -20.34 2.81
N ASN A 433 0.43 -19.88 3.94
CA ASN A 433 -0.04 -18.68 4.64
C ASN A 433 0.83 -17.49 4.20
N VAL A 434 0.24 -16.57 3.45
CA VAL A 434 0.92 -15.39 2.90
C VAL A 434 0.92 -14.28 3.94
N LEU A 435 2.09 -13.72 4.21
CA LEU A 435 2.34 -12.78 5.30
C LEU A 435 2.94 -11.48 4.79
N GLN A 436 2.64 -10.38 5.49
CA GLN A 436 3.25 -9.08 5.28
C GLN A 436 3.70 -8.49 6.62
N GLY A 437 4.92 -7.99 6.70
CA GLY A 437 5.47 -7.34 7.88
C GLY A 437 6.97 -7.60 8.08
N GLU A 438 7.50 -7.13 9.21
CA GLU A 438 8.92 -7.16 9.50
C GLU A 438 9.31 -8.08 10.67
N ARG A 439 8.33 -8.64 11.39
CA ARG A 439 8.56 -9.53 12.54
C ARG A 439 9.01 -10.92 12.07
N GLU A 440 9.77 -11.62 12.90
CA GLU A 440 10.30 -12.96 12.58
C GLU A 440 9.26 -14.07 12.67
N PHE A 441 8.12 -13.86 13.37
CA PHE A 441 7.09 -14.87 13.56
C PHE A 441 5.80 -14.53 12.82
N SER A 442 5.17 -15.55 12.25
CA SER A 442 3.96 -15.39 11.42
C SER A 442 2.81 -14.72 12.17
N ARG A 443 2.61 -15.06 13.45
CA ARG A 443 1.54 -14.51 14.31
C ARG A 443 1.70 -13.02 14.61
N ASP A 444 2.92 -12.50 14.48
CA ASP A 444 3.26 -11.10 14.77
C ASP A 444 3.28 -10.25 13.49
N ASN A 445 2.91 -10.85 12.35
CA ASN A 445 2.77 -10.22 11.04
C ASN A 445 1.32 -10.30 10.54
N LYS A 446 0.99 -9.51 9.53
CA LYS A 446 -0.32 -9.49 8.89
C LYS A 446 -0.47 -10.68 7.94
N SER A 447 -1.48 -11.53 8.15
CA SER A 447 -1.86 -12.52 7.14
C SER A 447 -2.65 -11.85 6.03
N LEU A 448 -2.20 -12.02 4.79
CA LEU A 448 -2.86 -11.54 3.57
C LEU A 448 -3.86 -12.55 3.00
N GLY A 449 -3.75 -13.80 3.43
CA GLY A 449 -4.57 -14.91 3.00
C GLY A 449 -3.82 -16.23 3.01
N ASN A 450 -4.54 -17.32 2.81
CA ASN A 450 -3.94 -18.64 2.71
C ASN A 450 -4.61 -19.46 1.62
N PHE A 451 -3.90 -20.47 1.13
CA PHE A 451 -4.42 -21.46 0.19
C PHE A 451 -3.68 -22.79 0.33
N ASN A 452 -4.29 -23.87 -0.15
CA ASN A 452 -3.74 -25.21 -0.06
C ASN A 452 -3.27 -25.69 -1.43
N LEU A 453 -2.06 -26.22 -1.49
CA LEU A 453 -1.59 -27.02 -2.60
C LEU A 453 -1.79 -28.50 -2.22
N GLU A 454 -2.70 -29.17 -2.91
CA GLU A 454 -3.08 -30.57 -2.64
C GLU A 454 -2.52 -31.54 -3.71
N GLY A 455 -2.50 -32.82 -3.36
CA GLY A 455 -2.13 -33.90 -4.27
C GLY A 455 -0.62 -34.03 -4.48
N ILE A 456 0.15 -33.71 -3.45
CA ILE A 456 1.57 -34.01 -3.36
C ILE A 456 1.72 -35.53 -3.19
N PRO A 457 2.56 -36.21 -4.01
CA PRO A 457 2.80 -37.62 -3.86
C PRO A 457 3.40 -37.97 -2.50
N PRO A 458 3.03 -39.12 -1.90
CA PRO A 458 3.65 -39.57 -0.67
C PRO A 458 5.17 -39.71 -0.83
N ALA A 459 5.91 -39.01 0.03
CA ALA A 459 7.37 -39.01 0.06
C ALA A 459 7.85 -38.70 1.48
N PRO A 460 9.08 -39.07 1.83
CA PRO A 460 9.71 -38.60 3.07
C PRO A 460 9.73 -37.08 3.15
N ARG A 461 9.60 -36.52 4.37
CA ARG A 461 9.73 -35.10 4.61
C ARG A 461 11.03 -34.55 4.03
N GLY A 462 10.98 -33.33 3.54
CA GLY A 462 12.15 -32.67 2.91
C GLY A 462 12.43 -33.10 1.47
N MET A 463 11.75 -34.13 0.93
CA MET A 463 11.95 -34.60 -0.45
C MET A 463 11.09 -33.87 -1.49
N PRO A 464 9.79 -33.60 -1.25
CA PRO A 464 8.98 -32.84 -2.20
C PRO A 464 9.55 -31.42 -2.40
N GLN A 465 9.51 -30.94 -3.64
CA GLN A 465 9.96 -29.59 -3.99
C GLN A 465 8.77 -28.71 -4.36
N ILE A 466 8.41 -27.82 -3.44
CA ILE A 466 7.29 -26.88 -3.60
C ILE A 466 7.86 -25.51 -3.92
N GLU A 467 7.75 -25.10 -5.17
CA GLU A 467 8.15 -23.78 -5.62
C GLU A 467 7.06 -22.77 -5.30
N VAL A 468 7.37 -21.79 -4.46
CA VAL A 468 6.48 -20.67 -4.15
C VAL A 468 6.99 -19.45 -4.87
N THR A 469 6.10 -18.85 -5.66
CA THR A 469 6.37 -17.65 -6.46
C THR A 469 5.54 -16.48 -5.94
N PHE A 470 6.20 -15.36 -5.69
CA PHE A 470 5.59 -14.06 -5.44
C PHE A 470 5.78 -13.19 -6.67
N ASP A 471 4.69 -12.71 -7.26
CA ASP A 471 4.67 -11.88 -8.46
C ASP A 471 3.87 -10.60 -8.16
N ILE A 472 4.59 -9.47 -8.12
CA ILE A 472 3.98 -8.14 -7.95
C ILE A 472 4.02 -7.43 -9.28
N ASP A 473 2.84 -7.11 -9.81
CA ASP A 473 2.72 -6.39 -11.08
C ASP A 473 3.08 -4.90 -10.94
N ALA A 474 3.11 -4.20 -12.08
CA ALA A 474 3.40 -2.75 -12.11
C ALA A 474 2.34 -1.89 -11.39
N ASN A 475 1.21 -2.45 -10.99
CA ASN A 475 0.17 -1.78 -10.23
C ASN A 475 0.27 -2.07 -8.72
N GLY A 476 1.28 -2.86 -8.30
CA GLY A 476 1.46 -3.29 -6.90
C GLY A 476 0.57 -4.48 -6.51
N ILE A 477 -0.09 -5.13 -7.47
CA ILE A 477 -0.99 -6.27 -7.19
C ILE A 477 -0.16 -7.53 -7.02
N LEU A 478 -0.24 -8.16 -5.83
CA LEU A 478 0.46 -9.39 -5.49
C LEU A 478 -0.33 -10.63 -5.94
N THR A 479 0.33 -11.51 -6.66
CA THR A 479 -0.12 -12.88 -6.93
C THR A 479 0.86 -13.85 -6.31
N VAL A 480 0.38 -14.80 -5.51
CA VAL A 480 1.21 -15.85 -4.91
C VAL A 480 0.76 -17.20 -5.46
N SER A 481 1.70 -17.97 -5.99
CA SER A 481 1.45 -19.33 -6.47
C SER A 481 2.39 -20.32 -5.81
N ALA A 482 1.91 -21.55 -5.64
CA ALA A 482 2.71 -22.68 -5.20
C ALA A 482 2.58 -23.81 -6.22
N LYS A 483 3.71 -24.44 -6.57
CA LYS A 483 3.79 -25.53 -7.55
C LYS A 483 4.63 -26.67 -7.05
N ASP A 484 4.08 -27.87 -7.06
CA ASP A 484 4.86 -29.09 -6.88
C ASP A 484 5.65 -29.40 -8.16
N LYS A 485 6.98 -29.39 -8.08
CA LYS A 485 7.87 -29.62 -9.23
C LYS A 485 7.78 -31.02 -9.80
N ALA A 486 7.44 -32.02 -8.99
CA ALA A 486 7.37 -33.40 -9.41
C ALA A 486 6.10 -33.70 -10.26
N THR A 487 4.95 -33.17 -9.85
CA THR A 487 3.67 -33.42 -10.53
C THR A 487 3.27 -32.31 -11.49
N GLY A 488 3.88 -31.12 -11.35
CA GLY A 488 3.48 -29.92 -12.07
C GLY A 488 2.17 -29.31 -11.58
N ARG A 489 1.54 -29.87 -10.53
CA ARG A 489 0.34 -29.28 -9.93
C ARG A 489 0.66 -27.93 -9.34
N ALA A 490 -0.20 -26.97 -9.59
CA ALA A 490 -0.06 -25.62 -9.08
C ALA A 490 -1.38 -25.11 -8.54
N GLN A 491 -1.30 -24.25 -7.55
CA GLN A 491 -2.41 -23.48 -7.00
C GLN A 491 -1.93 -22.05 -6.81
N GLU A 492 -2.80 -21.11 -7.03
CA GLU A 492 -2.50 -19.69 -6.84
C GLU A 492 -3.56 -18.96 -6.05
N ILE A 493 -3.16 -17.92 -5.36
CA ILE A 493 -4.04 -16.93 -4.79
C ILE A 493 -3.63 -15.56 -5.33
N LYS A 494 -4.58 -14.84 -5.87
CA LYS A 494 -4.42 -13.42 -6.13
C LYS A 494 -4.84 -12.68 -4.88
N ILE A 495 -3.89 -11.99 -4.25
CA ILE A 495 -4.19 -11.18 -3.08
C ILE A 495 -4.97 -9.95 -3.55
N THR A 496 -6.29 -10.09 -3.52
CA THR A 496 -7.22 -9.07 -4.00
C THR A 496 -7.93 -8.35 -2.87
N GLY A 497 -7.69 -8.79 -1.65
CA GLY A 497 -8.27 -8.26 -0.42
C GLY A 497 -7.18 -7.92 0.55
N SER A 498 -6.92 -6.66 0.62
CA SER A 498 -6.46 -5.87 1.75
C SER A 498 -5.41 -6.51 2.66
N SER A 499 -4.20 -6.06 2.55
CA SER A 499 -3.45 -5.84 3.79
C SER A 499 -4.28 -4.95 4.74
N GLY A 500 -5.19 -4.12 4.23
CA GLY A 500 -6.01 -3.20 5.04
C GLY A 500 -5.17 -2.36 6.00
N LEU A 501 -3.84 -2.35 5.81
CA LEU A 501 -2.93 -1.63 6.68
C LEU A 501 -2.93 -0.17 6.26
N SER A 502 -3.33 0.68 7.18
CA SER A 502 -3.06 2.11 7.12
C SER A 502 -1.55 2.34 7.20
N GLU A 503 -1.10 3.46 6.76
CA GLU A 503 0.31 3.84 6.87
C GLU A 503 0.77 3.91 8.32
N GLU A 504 -0.09 4.37 9.23
CA GLU A 504 0.18 4.36 10.67
C GLU A 504 0.40 2.93 11.18
N GLU A 505 -0.39 1.96 10.70
CA GLU A 505 -0.20 0.55 11.03
C GLU A 505 1.12 0.01 10.43
N ILE A 506 1.48 0.38 9.20
CA ILE A 506 2.76 0.03 8.58
C ILE A 506 3.92 0.56 9.42
N ASN A 507 3.90 1.84 9.78
CA ASN A 507 4.93 2.46 10.60
C ASN A 507 5.00 1.86 12.00
N ASN A 508 3.85 1.54 12.60
CA ASN A 508 3.79 0.86 13.89
C ASN A 508 4.38 -0.55 13.79
N MET A 509 4.11 -1.30 12.73
CA MET A 509 4.69 -2.63 12.49
C MET A 509 6.21 -2.57 12.34
N VAL A 510 6.73 -1.55 11.64
CA VAL A 510 8.18 -1.36 11.50
C VAL A 510 8.83 -1.00 12.84
N LYS A 511 8.26 -0.07 13.58
CA LYS A 511 8.76 0.32 14.93
C LYS A 511 8.68 -0.85 15.92
N ASP A 512 7.59 -1.60 15.90
CA ASP A 512 7.40 -2.79 16.74
C ASP A 512 8.44 -3.88 16.39
N ALA A 513 8.72 -4.07 15.11
CA ALA A 513 9.77 -4.99 14.66
C ALA A 513 11.17 -4.55 15.15
N GLU A 514 11.49 -3.27 15.11
CA GLU A 514 12.77 -2.76 15.63
C GLU A 514 12.87 -2.92 17.15
N LEU A 515 11.82 -2.65 17.90
CA LEU A 515 11.79 -2.80 19.36
C LEU A 515 12.01 -4.25 19.81
N HIS A 516 11.48 -5.22 19.06
CA HIS A 516 11.54 -6.64 19.41
C HIS A 516 12.66 -7.40 18.66
N LYS A 517 13.45 -6.73 17.83
CA LYS A 517 14.46 -7.32 16.94
C LYS A 517 15.42 -8.31 17.64
N GLU A 518 15.95 -7.91 18.79
CA GLU A 518 16.89 -8.76 19.55
C GLU A 518 16.18 -9.94 20.24
N GLU A 519 14.97 -9.75 20.71
CA GLU A 519 14.15 -10.80 21.32
C GLU A 519 13.72 -11.82 20.26
N ASP A 520 13.17 -11.33 19.15
CA ASP A 520 12.72 -12.15 18.02
C ASP A 520 13.89 -12.95 17.42
N LYS A 521 15.06 -12.32 17.28
CA LYS A 521 16.27 -12.99 16.80
C LYS A 521 16.66 -14.16 17.70
N LYS A 522 16.74 -13.96 19.01
CA LYS A 522 17.07 -15.04 19.97
C LYS A 522 16.05 -16.18 19.91
N ARG A 523 14.77 -15.82 19.82
CA ARG A 523 13.68 -16.78 19.74
C ARG A 523 13.72 -17.56 18.43
N LYS A 524 14.00 -16.90 17.29
CA LYS A 524 14.18 -17.56 15.99
C LYS A 524 15.38 -18.53 16.03
N GLU A 525 16.52 -18.10 16.56
CA GLU A 525 17.69 -18.97 16.71
C GLU A 525 17.37 -20.24 17.54
N ALA A 526 16.55 -20.14 18.57
CA ALA A 526 16.10 -21.30 19.34
C ALA A 526 15.16 -22.22 18.53
N VAL A 527 14.26 -21.64 17.71
CA VAL A 527 13.38 -22.40 16.81
C VAL A 527 14.20 -23.10 15.71
N ASP A 528 15.16 -22.40 15.11
CA ASP A 528 16.04 -22.96 14.07
C ASP A 528 16.89 -24.11 14.62
N ALA A 529 17.46 -23.96 15.82
CA ALA A 529 18.19 -25.02 16.51
C ALA A 529 17.28 -26.25 16.78
N ARG A 530 16.05 -26.02 17.20
CA ARG A 530 15.04 -27.06 17.44
C ARG A 530 14.68 -27.83 16.16
N ASN A 531 14.42 -27.11 15.06
CA ASN A 531 14.11 -27.70 13.76
C ASN A 531 15.29 -28.52 13.21
N ALA A 532 16.52 -28.03 13.37
CA ALA A 532 17.73 -28.76 13.01
C ALA A 532 17.93 -30.02 13.86
N ALA A 533 17.68 -29.93 15.17
CA ALA A 533 17.77 -31.04 16.10
C ALA A 533 16.74 -32.14 15.80
N ASP A 534 15.51 -31.76 15.49
CA ASP A 534 14.45 -32.71 15.09
C ASP A 534 14.80 -33.40 13.77
N SER A 535 15.34 -32.65 12.81
CA SER A 535 15.81 -33.22 11.54
C SER A 535 16.95 -34.21 11.73
N LEU A 536 17.93 -33.91 12.59
CA LEU A 536 19.02 -34.79 12.93
C LEU A 536 18.51 -36.08 13.64
N ALA A 537 17.61 -35.92 14.62
CA ALA A 537 17.02 -37.05 15.34
C ALA A 537 16.29 -38.01 14.38
N HIS A 538 15.48 -37.47 13.47
CA HIS A 538 14.79 -38.26 12.46
C HIS A 538 15.75 -38.98 11.50
N GLN A 539 16.81 -38.29 11.04
CA GLN A 539 17.80 -38.87 10.14
C GLN A 539 18.59 -40.02 10.80
N VAL A 540 18.99 -39.86 12.06
CA VAL A 540 19.67 -40.88 12.82
C VAL A 540 18.77 -42.09 13.08
N GLU A 541 17.50 -41.85 13.45
CA GLU A 541 16.49 -42.93 13.65
C GLU A 541 16.27 -43.73 12.38
N LYS A 542 16.11 -43.08 11.24
CA LYS A 542 15.97 -43.73 9.93
C LYS A 542 17.22 -44.55 9.62
N SER A 543 18.40 -44.01 9.80
CA SER A 543 19.66 -44.71 9.59
C SER A 543 19.80 -45.93 10.50
N LEU A 544 19.43 -45.81 11.79
CA LEU A 544 19.39 -46.93 12.71
C LEU A 544 18.43 -48.06 12.29
N SER A 545 17.27 -47.69 11.74
CA SER A 545 16.27 -48.67 11.25
C SER A 545 16.74 -49.38 9.98
N GLU A 546 17.40 -48.67 9.06
CA GLU A 546 17.90 -49.22 7.79
C GLU A 546 19.15 -50.09 7.98
N LEU A 547 20.03 -49.74 8.94
CA LEU A 547 21.29 -50.42 9.21
C LEU A 547 21.15 -51.56 10.26
N GLY A 548 20.05 -51.64 10.94
CA GLY A 548 19.56 -52.54 12.02
C GLY A 548 20.51 -53.62 12.53
N GLU A 549 20.83 -54.62 11.72
CA GLU A 549 21.64 -55.79 12.11
C GLU A 549 23.15 -55.62 11.88
N LYS A 550 23.59 -54.55 11.17
CA LYS A 550 24.98 -54.27 10.88
C LYS A 550 25.70 -53.48 11.98
N VAL A 551 24.92 -52.87 12.90
CA VAL A 551 25.44 -52.05 14.01
C VAL A 551 25.69 -52.92 15.23
N ALA A 552 26.85 -52.78 15.87
CA ALA A 552 27.17 -53.46 17.12
C ALA A 552 26.19 -53.05 18.23
N ALA A 553 25.72 -54.02 19.05
CA ALA A 553 24.69 -53.76 20.07
C ALA A 553 25.03 -52.60 21.02
N ALA A 554 26.31 -52.48 21.42
CA ALA A 554 26.77 -51.42 22.30
C ALA A 554 26.72 -50.02 21.62
N ASP A 555 27.02 -49.90 20.32
CA ASP A 555 26.94 -48.65 19.57
C ASP A 555 25.50 -48.24 19.35
N LYS A 556 24.61 -49.21 19.07
CA LYS A 556 23.16 -49.01 18.93
C LYS A 556 22.57 -48.46 20.22
N GLU A 557 22.95 -49.01 21.38
CA GLU A 557 22.47 -48.56 22.69
C GLU A 557 22.94 -47.13 23.00
N ASN A 558 24.19 -46.79 22.68
CA ASN A 558 24.73 -45.44 22.87
C ASN A 558 24.03 -44.40 21.99
N ILE A 559 23.77 -44.74 20.72
CA ILE A 559 23.06 -43.83 19.81
C ILE A 559 21.61 -43.67 20.24
N GLN A 560 20.96 -44.77 20.63
CA GLN A 560 19.58 -44.74 21.10
C GLN A 560 19.44 -43.84 22.33
N LYS A 561 20.37 -43.96 23.29
CA LYS A 561 20.40 -43.12 24.48
C LYS A 561 20.57 -41.62 24.13
N ALA A 562 21.51 -41.28 23.24
CA ALA A 562 21.72 -39.90 22.82
C ALA A 562 20.49 -39.35 22.05
N LEU A 563 19.83 -40.21 21.27
CA LEU A 563 18.58 -39.87 20.54
C LEU A 563 17.42 -39.60 21.51
N ASP A 564 17.24 -40.47 22.53
CA ASP A 564 16.24 -40.32 23.55
C ASP A 564 16.45 -39.04 24.39
N ASP A 565 17.71 -38.77 24.78
CA ASP A 565 18.09 -37.54 25.47
C ASP A 565 17.78 -36.29 24.67
N LEU A 566 18.08 -36.28 23.37
CA LEU A 566 17.74 -35.17 22.48
C LEU A 566 16.22 -35.00 22.34
N ARG A 567 15.46 -36.10 22.16
CA ARG A 567 14.00 -36.07 22.05
C ARG A 567 13.34 -35.58 23.35
N GLU A 568 13.86 -35.94 24.51
CA GLU A 568 13.39 -35.43 25.78
C GLU A 568 13.60 -33.92 25.89
N THR A 569 14.78 -33.45 25.49
CA THR A 569 15.08 -31.99 25.43
C THR A 569 14.13 -31.26 24.48
N LEU A 570 13.83 -31.86 23.32
CA LEU A 570 12.90 -31.28 22.33
C LEU A 570 11.44 -31.22 22.82
N LYS A 571 11.01 -32.08 23.74
CA LYS A 571 9.67 -32.00 24.37
C LYS A 571 9.54 -30.79 25.31
N ASN A 572 10.64 -30.32 25.87
CA ASN A 572 10.65 -29.10 26.69
C ASN A 572 10.59 -27.86 25.79
N GLN A 573 9.44 -27.23 25.68
CA GLN A 573 9.26 -26.02 24.85
C GLN A 573 10.13 -24.83 25.27
N ASN A 574 10.64 -24.83 26.51
CA ASN A 574 11.50 -23.77 27.07
C ASN A 574 12.99 -24.13 27.05
N ALA A 575 13.39 -25.24 26.41
CA ALA A 575 14.80 -25.59 26.28
C ALA A 575 15.57 -24.49 25.52
N SER A 576 16.71 -24.08 26.04
CA SER A 576 17.54 -23.05 25.43
C SER A 576 18.25 -23.58 24.16
N LYS A 577 18.66 -22.64 23.28
CA LYS A 577 19.44 -22.98 22.10
C LYS A 577 20.69 -23.79 22.45
N GLU A 578 21.43 -23.36 23.48
CA GLU A 578 22.69 -23.99 23.93
C GLU A 578 22.44 -25.41 24.43
N GLU A 579 21.35 -25.65 25.14
CA GLU A 579 20.97 -26.97 25.62
C GLU A 579 20.65 -27.93 24.44
N ILE A 580 19.88 -27.45 23.46
CA ILE A 580 19.54 -28.21 22.26
C ILE A 580 20.79 -28.51 21.43
N GLU A 581 21.65 -27.52 21.18
CA GLU A 581 22.89 -27.68 20.41
C GLU A 581 23.85 -28.64 21.09
N SER A 582 23.94 -28.64 22.42
CA SER A 582 24.75 -29.57 23.20
C SER A 582 24.32 -31.03 22.98
N LYS A 583 22.98 -31.28 23.01
CA LYS A 583 22.44 -32.63 22.78
C LYS A 583 22.57 -33.06 21.30
N MET A 584 22.39 -32.12 20.37
CA MET A 584 22.66 -32.38 18.94
C MET A 584 24.09 -32.81 18.70
N LYS A 585 25.04 -32.08 19.29
CA LYS A 585 26.48 -32.41 19.18
C LYS A 585 26.77 -33.78 19.74
N ALA A 586 26.23 -34.13 20.90
CA ALA A 586 26.43 -35.46 21.50
C ALA A 586 25.88 -36.56 20.59
N LEU A 587 24.68 -36.39 19.99
CA LEU A 587 24.14 -37.35 19.04
C LEU A 587 24.96 -37.45 17.75
N SER A 588 25.43 -36.32 17.23
CA SER A 588 26.26 -36.27 16.02
C SER A 588 27.62 -37.00 16.25
N GLU A 589 28.28 -36.81 17.40
CA GLU A 589 29.54 -37.44 17.72
C GLU A 589 29.44 -38.99 17.79
N VAL A 590 28.37 -39.51 18.41
CA VAL A 590 28.19 -40.98 18.48
C VAL A 590 27.77 -41.55 17.12
N SER A 591 27.05 -40.80 16.31
CA SER A 591 26.64 -41.21 14.96
C SER A 591 27.80 -41.20 13.97
N HIS A 592 28.72 -40.25 14.05
CA HIS A 592 29.95 -40.19 13.25
C HIS A 592 30.92 -41.34 13.57
N LYS A 593 31.11 -41.69 14.84
CA LYS A 593 31.91 -42.84 15.24
C LYS A 593 31.39 -44.15 14.69
N LEU A 594 30.07 -44.28 14.56
CA LEU A 594 29.44 -45.41 13.92
C LEU A 594 29.81 -45.51 12.44
N ALA A 595 29.70 -44.44 11.70
CA ALA A 595 30.05 -44.38 10.28
C ALA A 595 31.53 -44.75 10.07
N GLU A 596 32.46 -44.20 10.87
CA GLU A 596 33.89 -44.55 10.82
C GLU A 596 34.16 -46.05 11.13
N ASN A 597 33.48 -46.59 12.13
CA ASN A 597 33.65 -48.01 12.50
C ASN A 597 33.11 -48.96 11.44
N MET A 598 32.08 -48.58 10.71
CA MET A 598 31.55 -49.36 9.59
C MET A 598 32.50 -49.35 8.39
N TYR A 599 33.06 -48.19 8.03
CA TYR A 599 34.04 -48.10 6.95
C TYR A 599 35.33 -48.86 7.25
N LYS A 600 35.76 -48.91 8.53
CA LYS A 600 36.94 -49.68 8.95
C LYS A 600 36.72 -51.20 8.97
N LYS A 601 35.48 -51.71 9.06
CA LYS A 601 35.15 -53.12 9.01
C LYS A 601 35.02 -53.71 7.60
N ASP A 602 34.80 -52.86 6.59
CA ASP A 602 34.67 -53.25 5.18
C ASP A 602 35.99 -53.21 4.39
N GLU A 603 37.15 -52.92 5.02
CA GLU A 603 38.43 -53.16 4.38
C GLU A 603 38.73 -54.70 4.37
N PRO A 604 38.82 -55.35 3.20
CA PRO A 604 39.20 -56.73 3.11
C PRO A 604 40.70 -56.85 3.51
N ASN A 605 40.95 -57.73 4.46
CA ASN A 605 42.26 -58.12 4.94
C ASN A 605 43.07 -58.76 3.79
N THR A 606 43.77 -57.97 2.98
CA THR A 606 44.76 -58.42 2.01
C THR A 606 46.16 -58.18 2.59
N ALA A 607 46.60 -59.16 3.38
CA ALA A 607 48.05 -59.37 3.59
C ALA A 607 48.57 -60.10 2.37
N ASN A 608 49.73 -59.62 1.86
CA ASN A 608 50.60 -60.16 0.83
C ASN A 608 50.22 -59.94 -0.66
N ASP A 609 50.78 -58.95 -1.32
CA ASP A 609 51.92 -59.25 -2.23
C ASP A 609 52.75 -58.01 -2.58
N LYS A 610 54.07 -58.23 -2.63
CA LYS A 610 55.07 -57.25 -2.94
C LYS A 610 55.26 -56.99 -4.43
N LYS A 611 55.61 -55.76 -4.77
CA LYS A 611 56.42 -55.26 -5.93
C LYS A 611 55.69 -54.90 -7.22
N LYS A 612 55.63 -53.67 -7.59
CA LYS A 612 56.63 -52.97 -8.45
C LYS A 612 56.09 -51.57 -8.86
N LYS A 613 56.97 -50.63 -8.80
CA LYS A 613 57.15 -49.35 -9.49
C LYS A 613 56.36 -49.16 -10.79
N ASP A 614 55.79 -48.00 -11.06
CA ASP A 614 56.38 -46.78 -11.63
C ASP A 614 55.29 -45.77 -11.95
N ASP A 615 55.64 -44.50 -11.67
CA ASP A 615 55.32 -43.22 -12.31
C ASP A 615 54.00 -43.06 -13.11
N ASP A 616 53.15 -42.11 -12.71
CA ASP A 616 52.93 -40.88 -13.47
C ASP A 616 52.00 -39.94 -12.70
N VAL A 617 52.55 -38.77 -12.41
CA VAL A 617 51.85 -37.59 -11.89
C VAL A 617 51.18 -36.92 -13.08
N ILE A 618 49.88 -36.61 -12.98
CA ILE A 618 49.25 -35.56 -13.78
C ILE A 618 48.47 -34.67 -12.84
N ASP A 619 48.98 -33.48 -12.62
CA ASP A 619 48.27 -32.31 -12.10
C ASP A 619 47.18 -31.88 -13.08
N ALA A 620 46.03 -31.57 -12.58
CA ALA A 620 45.04 -30.77 -13.29
C ALA A 620 44.61 -29.62 -12.39
N GLU A 621 45.07 -28.45 -12.74
CA GLU A 621 44.59 -27.16 -12.23
C GLU A 621 43.14 -26.93 -12.64
N VAL A 622 42.42 -26.29 -11.73
CA VAL A 622 41.05 -25.80 -11.91
C VAL A 622 41.11 -24.31 -12.24
N GLU A 623 40.52 -23.91 -13.35
CA GLU A 623 40.04 -22.56 -13.58
C GLU A 623 38.57 -22.40 -13.10
#